data_f152162ac4fa178d90c7075a571cfb26
#
_entry.id   f152162ac4fa178d90c7075a571cfb26
#
_cell.length_a   1.000
_cell.length_b   1.000
_cell.length_c   1.000
_cell.angle_alpha   90.00
_cell.angle_beta   90.00
_cell.angle_gamma   90.00
#
_symmetry.space_group_name_H-M   'P 1'
#
loop_
_entity.id
_entity.type
_entity.pdbx_description
1 polymer ?
#
loop_
_entity_poly.entity_id
_entity_poly.type
_entity_poly.pdbx_seq_one_letter_code
_entity_poly.pdbx_strand_id
1 'polypeptide(L)'
;MNNEIYFEEFIRNIDCAIYEKIDVDNWNISIEAVLDVVEFLQRSLEDLRTYIVNHPFSSKEEEIYFFKHIKPEVLSRLLYFTEIYNTEMRKPHGSIEVLKKYYNDRLDELTSYFESNLDFYQYYRSKATHLDNHYFVRGHIDFKLCPNCVPYDRDPEFSTCYDHKAAQILANDMLCIYLNKKLHGVDKQVIIAKSRSFLPEHPFRWTATKIAAVELGYAIYAAGVLNNGRTDIKEIMTFMEASFQIDLGDYYRTYITMKDRKKDRTSFLNSLIKSLLKKMDEDDNL
;
A
#
# COMPACT_ATOMS: atom_id res chain seq x y z
N MET A 1 17.21 -26.63 -21.18
CA MET A 1 16.22 -25.58 -21.03
C MET A 1 17.01 -24.30 -20.81
N ASN A 2 16.70 -23.19 -21.46
CA ASN A 2 17.49 -21.98 -21.26
C ASN A 2 17.18 -21.48 -19.84
N ASN A 3 18.21 -21.30 -18.99
CA ASN A 3 18.04 -20.87 -17.59
C ASN A 3 17.20 -19.59 -17.48
N GLU A 4 17.30 -18.69 -18.44
CA GLU A 4 16.55 -17.45 -18.48
C GLU A 4 15.02 -17.69 -18.54
N ILE A 5 14.56 -18.61 -19.40
CA ILE A 5 13.13 -18.97 -19.49
C ILE A 5 12.65 -19.61 -18.17
N TYR A 6 13.48 -20.45 -17.55
CA TYR A 6 13.17 -21.06 -16.26
C TYR A 6 12.97 -20.00 -15.17
N PHE A 7 13.87 -19.02 -15.08
CA PHE A 7 13.79 -17.97 -14.06
C PHE A 7 12.57 -17.07 -14.24
N GLU A 8 12.23 -16.70 -15.47
CA GLU A 8 11.03 -15.89 -15.73
C GLU A 8 9.75 -16.63 -15.35
N GLU A 9 9.65 -17.92 -15.69
CA GLU A 9 8.52 -18.75 -15.30
C GLU A 9 8.45 -18.94 -13.77
N PHE A 10 9.59 -19.14 -13.12
CA PHE A 10 9.70 -19.29 -11.68
C PHE A 10 9.19 -18.05 -10.94
N ILE A 11 9.63 -16.85 -11.35
CA ILE A 11 9.17 -15.58 -10.75
C ILE A 11 7.67 -15.41 -10.98
N ARG A 12 7.17 -15.68 -12.18
CA ARG A 12 5.74 -15.58 -12.49
C ARG A 12 4.89 -16.50 -11.61
N ASN A 13 5.34 -17.73 -11.40
CA ASN A 13 4.65 -18.68 -10.52
C ASN A 13 4.63 -18.20 -9.05
N ILE A 14 5.70 -17.58 -8.60
CA ILE A 14 5.75 -16.95 -7.26
C ILE A 14 4.73 -15.82 -7.17
N ASP A 15 4.67 -14.93 -8.15
CA ASP A 15 3.72 -13.82 -8.14
C ASP A 15 2.27 -14.31 -8.15
N CYS A 16 1.93 -15.29 -9.00
CA CYS A 16 0.60 -15.90 -9.01
C CYS A 16 0.25 -16.50 -7.64
N ALA A 17 1.16 -17.26 -7.03
CA ALA A 17 0.92 -17.87 -5.72
C ALA A 17 0.75 -16.85 -4.59
N ILE A 18 1.46 -15.72 -4.65
CA ILE A 18 1.27 -14.60 -3.71
C ILE A 18 -0.11 -13.96 -3.90
N TYR A 19 -0.52 -13.67 -5.15
CA TYR A 19 -1.83 -13.09 -5.46
C TYR A 19 -2.99 -13.99 -5.04
N GLU A 20 -2.85 -15.31 -5.13
CA GLU A 20 -3.86 -16.26 -4.66
C GLU A 20 -4.01 -16.27 -3.13
N LYS A 21 -2.92 -16.03 -2.40
CA LYS A 21 -2.91 -16.08 -0.93
C LYS A 21 -3.27 -14.74 -0.27
N ILE A 22 -2.94 -13.66 -0.93
CA ILE A 22 -3.11 -12.29 -0.42
C ILE A 22 -3.87 -11.46 -1.43
N ASP A 23 -5.04 -10.93 -1.01
CA ASP A 23 -5.71 -9.85 -1.73
C ASP A 23 -4.87 -8.56 -1.59
N VAL A 24 -4.00 -8.34 -2.58
CA VAL A 24 -3.04 -7.22 -2.59
C VAL A 24 -3.77 -5.87 -2.63
N ASP A 25 -5.01 -5.83 -3.11
CA ASP A 25 -5.84 -4.62 -3.16
C ASP A 25 -6.49 -4.31 -1.81
N ASN A 26 -6.69 -5.33 -0.98
CA ASN A 26 -7.27 -5.20 0.35
C ASN A 26 -6.17 -5.21 1.42
N TRP A 27 -5.65 -4.02 1.76
CA TRP A 27 -4.52 -3.79 2.68
C TRP A 27 -4.73 -4.27 4.13
N ASN A 28 -5.83 -4.96 4.40
CA ASN A 28 -6.09 -5.64 5.66
C ASN A 28 -5.66 -7.11 5.56
N ILE A 29 -4.36 -7.31 5.34
CA ILE A 29 -3.75 -8.63 5.17
C ILE A 29 -3.76 -9.36 6.52
N SER A 30 -4.25 -10.59 6.57
CA SER A 30 -4.19 -11.39 7.79
C SER A 30 -2.76 -11.82 8.09
N ILE A 31 -2.40 -11.89 9.37
CA ILE A 31 -1.06 -12.31 9.80
C ILE A 31 -0.77 -13.75 9.38
N GLU A 32 -1.79 -14.61 9.42
CA GLU A 32 -1.69 -16.00 8.97
C GLU A 32 -1.33 -16.08 7.48
N ALA A 33 -2.01 -15.29 6.64
CA ALA A 33 -1.71 -15.26 5.20
C ALA A 33 -0.29 -14.74 4.91
N VAL A 34 0.21 -13.79 5.70
CA VAL A 34 1.61 -13.32 5.58
C VAL A 34 2.59 -14.43 5.93
N LEU A 35 2.33 -15.19 7.02
CA LEU A 35 3.18 -16.32 7.41
C LEU A 35 3.19 -17.41 6.34
N ASP A 36 2.03 -17.75 5.77
CA ASP A 36 1.93 -18.74 4.69
C ASP A 36 2.74 -18.32 3.45
N VAL A 37 2.76 -17.01 3.15
CA VAL A 37 3.58 -16.49 2.04
C VAL A 37 5.07 -16.51 2.40
N VAL A 38 5.45 -16.17 3.62
CA VAL A 38 6.85 -16.24 4.09
C VAL A 38 7.37 -17.67 3.98
N GLU A 39 6.64 -18.66 4.48
CA GLU A 39 7.02 -20.07 4.37
C GLU A 39 7.11 -20.54 2.92
N PHE A 40 6.17 -20.14 2.07
CA PHE A 40 6.20 -20.44 0.64
C PHE A 40 7.45 -19.86 -0.02
N LEU A 41 7.79 -18.59 0.26
CA LEU A 41 8.96 -17.93 -0.32
C LEU A 41 10.29 -18.51 0.18
N GLN A 42 10.35 -18.96 1.44
CA GLN A 42 11.51 -19.68 1.97
C GLN A 42 11.75 -20.98 1.20
N ARG A 43 10.70 -21.78 0.97
CA ARG A 43 10.79 -23.00 0.16
C ARG A 43 11.18 -22.70 -1.29
N SER A 44 10.59 -21.65 -1.88
CA SER A 44 10.95 -21.24 -3.24
C SER A 44 12.42 -20.84 -3.38
N LEU A 45 13.01 -20.18 -2.38
CA LEU A 45 14.44 -19.88 -2.39
C LEU A 45 15.31 -21.13 -2.26
N GLU A 46 14.90 -22.13 -1.48
CA GLU A 46 15.60 -23.41 -1.38
C GLU A 46 15.50 -24.22 -2.69
N ASP A 47 14.35 -24.19 -3.35
CA ASP A 47 14.18 -24.80 -4.68
C ASP A 47 15.08 -24.11 -5.70
N LEU A 48 15.14 -22.78 -5.69
CA LEU A 48 16.01 -21.99 -6.56
C LEU A 48 17.50 -22.29 -6.30
N ARG A 49 17.89 -22.44 -5.01
CA ARG A 49 19.22 -22.87 -4.62
C ARG A 49 19.56 -24.24 -5.16
N THR A 50 18.69 -25.19 -4.96
CA THR A 50 18.84 -26.57 -5.43
C THR A 50 18.99 -26.63 -6.97
N TYR A 51 18.19 -25.81 -7.66
CA TYR A 51 18.30 -25.70 -9.10
C TYR A 51 19.67 -25.20 -9.55
N ILE A 52 20.18 -24.10 -8.97
CA ILE A 52 21.49 -23.50 -9.33
C ILE A 52 22.67 -24.44 -9.02
N VAL A 53 22.61 -25.18 -7.93
CA VAL A 53 23.65 -26.16 -7.59
C VAL A 53 23.72 -27.27 -8.63
N ASN A 54 22.57 -27.72 -9.13
CA ASN A 54 22.47 -28.78 -10.15
C ASN A 54 22.66 -28.29 -11.60
N HIS A 55 22.52 -26.98 -11.83
CA HIS A 55 22.64 -26.35 -13.14
C HIS A 55 23.62 -25.16 -13.06
N PRO A 56 24.94 -25.42 -13.05
CA PRO A 56 25.95 -24.37 -12.97
C PRO A 56 25.81 -23.37 -14.11
N PHE A 57 26.15 -22.12 -13.85
CA PHE A 57 26.14 -21.05 -14.85
C PHE A 57 27.13 -21.35 -15.98
N SER A 58 26.71 -21.09 -17.21
CA SER A 58 27.54 -21.31 -18.40
C SER A 58 28.55 -20.18 -18.61
N SER A 59 28.30 -19.00 -18.04
CA SER A 59 29.16 -17.82 -18.16
C SER A 59 29.08 -16.93 -16.91
N LYS A 60 30.03 -16.00 -16.78
CA LYS A 60 30.01 -14.99 -15.70
C LYS A 60 28.84 -14.01 -15.87
N GLU A 61 28.46 -13.70 -17.08
CA GLU A 61 27.35 -12.82 -17.41
C GLU A 61 26.03 -13.42 -16.91
N GLU A 62 25.86 -14.74 -17.09
CA GLU A 62 24.69 -15.47 -16.57
C GLU A 62 24.67 -15.47 -15.04
N GLU A 63 25.82 -15.67 -14.41
CA GLU A 63 25.96 -15.60 -12.95
C GLU A 63 25.64 -14.20 -12.42
N ILE A 64 26.17 -13.15 -13.04
CA ILE A 64 25.87 -11.76 -12.69
C ILE A 64 24.38 -11.48 -12.84
N TYR A 65 23.77 -11.89 -13.95
CA TYR A 65 22.33 -11.69 -14.19
C TYR A 65 21.49 -12.34 -13.09
N PHE A 66 21.85 -13.56 -12.71
CA PHE A 66 21.14 -14.28 -11.65
C PHE A 66 21.26 -13.55 -10.30
N PHE A 67 22.47 -13.23 -9.85
CA PHE A 67 22.70 -12.62 -8.52
C PHE A 67 22.36 -11.14 -8.46
N LYS A 68 22.28 -10.44 -9.59
CA LYS A 68 21.88 -9.03 -9.67
C LYS A 68 20.38 -8.84 -9.82
N HIS A 69 19.69 -9.73 -10.53
CA HIS A 69 18.29 -9.55 -10.88
C HIS A 69 17.39 -10.65 -10.34
N ILE A 70 17.66 -11.92 -10.65
CA ILE A 70 16.73 -13.02 -10.37
C ILE A 70 16.61 -13.31 -8.87
N LYS A 71 17.72 -13.64 -8.23
CA LYS A 71 17.70 -13.94 -6.78
C LYS A 71 17.24 -12.75 -5.95
N PRO A 72 17.71 -11.50 -6.16
CA PRO A 72 17.21 -10.35 -5.44
C PRO A 72 15.72 -10.13 -5.59
N GLU A 73 15.14 -10.43 -6.73
CA GLU A 73 13.71 -10.28 -6.95
C GLU A 73 12.89 -11.25 -6.09
N VAL A 74 13.30 -12.51 -5.99
CA VAL A 74 12.65 -13.50 -5.11
C VAL A 74 12.90 -13.19 -3.64
N LEU A 75 14.16 -12.90 -3.27
CA LEU A 75 14.55 -12.61 -1.90
C LEU A 75 13.90 -11.32 -1.36
N SER A 76 13.72 -10.32 -2.22
CA SER A 76 13.08 -9.07 -1.82
C SER A 76 11.62 -9.28 -1.37
N ARG A 77 10.88 -10.19 -2.00
CA ARG A 77 9.52 -10.56 -1.57
C ARG A 77 9.54 -11.20 -0.19
N LEU A 78 10.49 -12.10 0.06
CA LEU A 78 10.64 -12.72 1.39
C LEU A 78 10.96 -11.67 2.46
N LEU A 79 11.91 -10.77 2.20
CA LEU A 79 12.26 -9.68 3.12
C LEU A 79 11.07 -8.75 3.37
N TYR A 80 10.34 -8.38 2.32
CA TYR A 80 9.17 -7.52 2.40
C TYR A 80 8.07 -8.13 3.28
N PHE A 81 7.66 -9.38 3.04
CA PHE A 81 6.62 -10.02 3.84
C PHE A 81 7.07 -10.30 5.28
N THR A 82 8.34 -10.62 5.48
CA THR A 82 8.93 -10.73 6.82
C THR A 82 8.84 -9.39 7.58
N GLU A 83 9.13 -8.28 6.91
CA GLU A 83 9.04 -6.96 7.54
C GLU A 83 7.58 -6.50 7.75
N ILE A 84 6.65 -6.88 6.89
CA ILE A 84 5.21 -6.70 7.16
C ILE A 84 4.81 -7.45 8.43
N TYR A 85 5.19 -8.74 8.55
CA TYR A 85 4.93 -9.53 9.74
C TYR A 85 5.49 -8.86 10.99
N ASN A 86 6.77 -8.47 10.98
CA ASN A 86 7.42 -7.79 12.08
C ASN A 86 6.72 -6.47 12.44
N THR A 87 6.30 -5.71 11.44
CA THR A 87 5.61 -4.43 11.61
C THR A 87 4.25 -4.62 12.28
N GLU A 88 3.45 -5.57 11.85
CA GLU A 88 2.13 -5.82 12.43
C GLU A 88 2.23 -6.46 13.83
N MET A 89 3.20 -7.35 14.07
CA MET A 89 3.41 -7.99 15.38
C MET A 89 3.93 -7.02 16.45
N ARG A 90 4.72 -6.03 16.07
CA ARG A 90 5.28 -5.01 16.98
C ARG A 90 4.44 -3.76 17.07
N LYS A 91 3.32 -3.72 16.35
CA LYS A 91 2.41 -2.57 16.34
C LYS A 91 1.90 -2.28 17.74
N PRO A 92 2.12 -1.07 18.27
CA PRO A 92 1.68 -0.72 19.61
C PRO A 92 0.16 -0.60 19.69
N HIS A 93 -0.39 -1.01 20.83
CA HIS A 93 -1.74 -0.65 21.23
C HIS A 93 -1.71 0.73 21.87
N GLY A 94 -2.46 1.69 21.34
CA GLY A 94 -2.46 3.05 21.89
C GLY A 94 -3.26 4.04 21.07
N SER A 95 -3.01 5.33 21.35
CA SER A 95 -3.65 6.41 20.61
C SER A 95 -3.18 6.49 19.17
N ILE A 96 -3.91 7.25 18.36
CA ILE A 96 -3.57 7.49 16.95
C ILE A 96 -2.18 8.12 16.82
N GLU A 97 -1.80 9.00 17.75
CA GLU A 97 -0.49 9.65 17.78
C GLU A 97 0.64 8.62 17.97
N VAL A 98 0.43 7.63 18.83
CA VAL A 98 1.39 6.53 19.04
C VAL A 98 1.56 5.70 17.77
N LEU A 99 0.46 5.39 17.08
CA LEU A 99 0.52 4.66 15.81
C LEU A 99 1.21 5.45 14.69
N LYS A 100 0.93 6.75 14.60
CA LYS A 100 1.62 7.63 13.63
C LYS A 100 3.12 7.68 13.90
N LYS A 101 3.50 7.88 15.16
CA LYS A 101 4.91 7.87 15.53
C LYS A 101 5.56 6.55 15.15
N TYR A 102 4.94 5.42 15.46
CA TYR A 102 5.45 4.10 15.12
C TYR A 102 5.73 3.94 13.63
N TYR A 103 4.77 4.29 12.77
CA TYR A 103 4.98 4.16 11.32
C TYR A 103 6.00 5.15 10.77
N ASN A 104 6.09 6.38 11.34
CA ASN A 104 7.13 7.34 10.98
C ASN A 104 8.52 6.85 11.41
N ASP A 105 8.68 6.33 12.64
CA ASP A 105 9.95 5.77 13.12
C ASP A 105 10.42 4.63 12.17
N ARG A 106 9.50 3.78 11.69
CA ARG A 106 9.81 2.74 10.69
C ARG A 106 10.25 3.33 9.33
N LEU A 107 9.62 4.40 8.86
CA LEU A 107 10.03 5.10 7.64
C LEU A 107 11.41 5.76 7.79
N ASP A 108 11.71 6.31 8.97
CA ASP A 108 13.01 6.89 9.29
C ASP A 108 14.12 5.82 9.30
N GLU A 109 13.84 4.60 9.78
CA GLU A 109 14.78 3.46 9.67
C GLU A 109 15.10 3.13 8.20
N LEU A 110 14.10 3.12 7.30
CA LEU A 110 14.32 2.91 5.86
C LEU A 110 15.16 4.02 5.25
N THR A 111 14.92 5.28 5.64
CA THR A 111 15.68 6.44 5.20
C THR A 111 17.14 6.34 5.67
N SER A 112 17.37 5.98 6.92
CA SER A 112 18.72 5.79 7.48
C SER A 112 19.48 4.66 6.77
N TYR A 113 18.79 3.57 6.42
CA TYR A 113 19.38 2.51 5.62
C TYR A 113 19.77 3.00 4.22
N PHE A 114 18.90 3.77 3.58
CA PHE A 114 19.18 4.38 2.27
C PHE A 114 20.43 5.28 2.33
N GLU A 115 20.48 6.20 3.30
CA GLU A 115 21.61 7.12 3.48
C GLU A 115 22.94 6.38 3.72
N SER A 116 22.89 5.31 4.52
CA SER A 116 24.07 4.48 4.83
C SER A 116 24.57 3.64 3.65
N ASN A 117 23.77 3.48 2.59
CA ASN A 117 24.08 2.67 1.41
C ASN A 117 23.92 3.44 0.11
N LEU A 118 24.04 4.78 0.13
CA LEU A 118 23.73 5.65 -0.99
C LEU A 118 24.51 5.31 -2.26
N ASP A 119 25.81 5.01 -2.15
CA ASP A 119 26.66 4.66 -3.27
C ASP A 119 26.16 3.42 -4.03
N PHE A 120 25.76 2.39 -3.27
CA PHE A 120 25.21 1.19 -3.88
C PHE A 120 23.82 1.40 -4.44
N TYR A 121 22.98 2.23 -3.81
CA TYR A 121 21.69 2.65 -4.37
C TYR A 121 21.84 3.33 -5.71
N GLN A 122 22.77 4.29 -5.82
CA GLN A 122 23.07 5.00 -7.07
C GLN A 122 23.55 4.03 -8.16
N TYR A 123 24.50 3.15 -7.80
CA TYR A 123 25.00 2.11 -8.70
C TYR A 123 23.87 1.21 -9.21
N TYR A 124 23.06 0.66 -8.32
CA TYR A 124 22.00 -0.29 -8.65
C TYR A 124 20.87 0.35 -9.47
N ARG A 125 20.40 1.53 -9.08
CA ARG A 125 19.32 2.26 -9.78
C ARG A 125 19.76 2.83 -11.12
N SER A 126 21.01 3.23 -11.28
CA SER A 126 21.56 3.70 -12.56
C SER A 126 21.81 2.55 -13.55
N LYS A 127 21.59 1.28 -13.14
CA LYS A 127 21.89 0.08 -13.92
C LYS A 127 23.36 0.02 -14.34
N ALA A 128 24.27 0.57 -13.52
CA ALA A 128 25.70 0.52 -13.77
C ALA A 128 26.20 -0.93 -13.77
N THR A 129 27.30 -1.18 -14.53
CA THR A 129 27.84 -2.54 -14.73
C THR A 129 29.32 -2.67 -14.35
N HIS A 130 30.00 -1.55 -14.12
CA HIS A 130 31.45 -1.50 -13.93
C HIS A 130 31.94 -2.24 -12.66
N LEU A 131 31.07 -2.52 -11.68
CA LEU A 131 31.38 -3.27 -10.45
C LEU A 131 30.69 -4.64 -10.40
N ASP A 132 29.97 -5.05 -11.44
CA ASP A 132 29.20 -6.29 -11.45
C ASP A 132 30.06 -7.53 -11.07
N ASN A 133 31.30 -7.61 -11.59
CA ASN A 133 32.21 -8.70 -11.28
C ASN A 133 32.59 -8.78 -9.79
N HIS A 134 32.60 -7.63 -9.09
CA HIS A 134 32.92 -7.59 -7.65
C HIS A 134 31.69 -7.83 -6.78
N TYR A 135 30.52 -7.42 -7.23
CA TYR A 135 29.30 -7.45 -6.44
C TYR A 135 28.50 -8.73 -6.60
N PHE A 136 28.48 -9.32 -7.81
CA PHE A 136 27.53 -10.36 -8.18
C PHE A 136 28.18 -11.64 -8.72
N VAL A 137 29.49 -11.82 -8.57
CA VAL A 137 30.19 -13.08 -8.86
C VAL A 137 30.63 -13.73 -7.53
N ARG A 138 30.41 -15.04 -7.40
CA ARG A 138 30.78 -15.82 -6.21
C ARG A 138 32.30 -15.90 -6.05
N GLY A 139 32.75 -16.07 -4.80
CA GLY A 139 34.15 -16.28 -4.50
C GLY A 139 35.05 -15.04 -4.56
N HIS A 140 34.58 -13.91 -5.04
CA HIS A 140 35.33 -12.64 -5.06
C HIS A 140 34.90 -11.72 -3.92
N ILE A 141 35.62 -11.76 -2.80
CA ILE A 141 35.39 -10.87 -1.67
C ILE A 141 36.55 -9.88 -1.61
N ASP A 142 36.30 -8.67 -2.11
CA ASP A 142 37.23 -7.56 -1.88
C ASP A 142 36.74 -6.75 -0.65
N PHE A 143 37.44 -6.95 0.48
CA PHE A 143 37.13 -6.25 1.73
C PHE A 143 37.21 -4.72 1.62
N LYS A 144 37.97 -4.19 0.69
CA LYS A 144 38.06 -2.73 0.47
C LYS A 144 36.80 -2.18 -0.19
N LEU A 145 36.19 -2.96 -1.08
CA LEU A 145 34.94 -2.62 -1.74
C LEU A 145 33.70 -3.07 -0.97
N CYS A 146 33.85 -4.10 -0.15
CA CYS A 146 32.74 -4.74 0.58
C CYS A 146 33.03 -4.88 2.07
N PRO A 147 33.27 -3.78 2.83
CA PRO A 147 33.68 -3.87 4.24
C PRO A 147 32.63 -4.50 5.15
N ASN A 148 31.36 -4.52 4.73
CA ASN A 148 30.24 -5.12 5.47
C ASN A 148 29.87 -6.51 4.97
N CYS A 149 30.66 -7.13 4.09
CA CYS A 149 30.44 -8.48 3.63
C CYS A 149 31.03 -9.46 4.65
N VAL A 150 30.18 -10.16 5.42
CA VAL A 150 30.62 -11.21 6.36
C VAL A 150 30.53 -12.55 5.62
N PRO A 151 31.66 -13.11 5.15
CA PRO A 151 31.65 -14.31 4.31
C PRO A 151 31.28 -15.58 5.06
N TYR A 152 31.41 -15.59 6.39
CA TYR A 152 31.34 -16.81 7.20
C TYR A 152 29.89 -17.27 7.51
N ASP A 153 28.88 -16.37 7.37
CA ASP A 153 27.48 -16.69 7.66
C ASP A 153 26.63 -16.91 6.40
N ARG A 154 27.24 -16.93 5.21
CA ARG A 154 26.53 -17.04 3.95
C ARG A 154 26.91 -18.30 3.20
N ASP A 155 25.93 -18.90 2.53
CA ASP A 155 26.16 -20.03 1.63
C ASP A 155 27.04 -19.57 0.43
N PRO A 156 28.29 -20.04 0.30
CA PRO A 156 29.19 -19.59 -0.75
C PRO A 156 28.76 -20.02 -2.16
N GLU A 157 27.89 -21.03 -2.26
CA GLU A 157 27.37 -21.50 -3.54
C GLU A 157 26.14 -20.73 -3.99
N PHE A 158 25.47 -20.05 -3.07
CA PHE A 158 24.22 -19.34 -3.35
C PHE A 158 24.24 -17.88 -2.92
N SER A 159 25.40 -17.30 -2.64
CA SER A 159 25.49 -15.89 -2.23
C SER A 159 26.69 -15.18 -2.84
N THR A 160 26.52 -13.88 -3.06
CA THR A 160 27.56 -12.94 -3.46
C THR A 160 27.66 -11.79 -2.45
N CYS A 161 28.58 -10.84 -2.67
CA CYS A 161 28.74 -9.72 -1.74
C CYS A 161 27.51 -8.81 -1.63
N TYR A 162 26.77 -8.60 -2.73
CA TYR A 162 25.75 -7.57 -2.79
C TYR A 162 24.36 -8.05 -3.25
N ASP A 163 24.15 -9.32 -3.52
CA ASP A 163 22.87 -9.89 -3.87
C ASP A 163 21.78 -9.63 -2.80
N HIS A 164 22.14 -9.81 -1.52
CA HIS A 164 21.26 -9.49 -0.40
C HIS A 164 20.95 -7.97 -0.30
N LYS A 165 21.97 -7.12 -0.53
CA LYS A 165 21.76 -5.66 -0.53
C LYS A 165 20.82 -5.24 -1.67
N ALA A 166 20.96 -5.83 -2.85
CA ALA A 166 20.04 -5.59 -3.96
C ALA A 166 18.60 -5.98 -3.59
N ALA A 167 18.42 -7.16 -2.97
CA ALA A 167 17.11 -7.59 -2.48
C ALA A 167 16.55 -6.63 -1.41
N GLN A 168 17.40 -6.14 -0.50
CA GLN A 168 16.98 -5.21 0.55
C GLN A 168 16.51 -3.86 -0.03
N ILE A 169 17.15 -3.36 -1.10
CA ILE A 169 16.70 -2.15 -1.81
C ILE A 169 15.27 -2.34 -2.33
N LEU A 170 15.03 -3.45 -3.04
CA LEU A 170 13.73 -3.76 -3.61
C LEU A 170 12.66 -3.95 -2.52
N ALA A 171 13.00 -4.63 -1.44
CA ALA A 171 12.11 -4.83 -0.30
C ALA A 171 11.77 -3.50 0.39
N ASN A 172 12.74 -2.63 0.60
CA ASN A 172 12.55 -1.33 1.23
C ASN A 172 11.66 -0.41 0.38
N ASP A 173 11.81 -0.43 -0.95
CA ASP A 173 10.92 0.33 -1.84
C ASP A 173 9.46 -0.13 -1.72
N MET A 174 9.21 -1.44 -1.64
CA MET A 174 7.87 -1.99 -1.40
C MET A 174 7.35 -1.66 0.01
N LEU A 175 8.19 -1.77 1.03
CA LEU A 175 7.83 -1.51 2.42
C LEU A 175 7.52 -0.02 2.65
N CYS A 176 8.23 0.88 1.99
CA CYS A 176 7.94 2.32 2.01
C CYS A 176 6.52 2.61 1.51
N ILE A 177 6.09 1.97 0.42
CA ILE A 177 4.72 2.10 -0.11
C ILE A 177 3.70 1.57 0.91
N TYR A 178 3.95 0.40 1.51
CA TYR A 178 3.10 -0.20 2.51
C TYR A 178 2.92 0.70 3.75
N LEU A 179 4.03 1.18 4.34
CA LEU A 179 4.01 2.03 5.53
C LEU A 179 3.30 3.36 5.28
N ASN A 180 3.54 4.00 4.13
CA ASN A 180 2.83 5.23 3.75
C ASN A 180 1.32 5.00 3.63
N LYS A 181 0.87 3.88 3.07
CA LYS A 181 -0.56 3.56 3.00
C LYS A 181 -1.16 3.32 4.38
N LYS A 182 -0.45 2.63 5.29
CA LYS A 182 -0.87 2.49 6.69
C LYS A 182 -0.98 3.84 7.39
N LEU A 183 -0.01 4.72 7.21
CA LEU A 183 -0.01 6.07 7.76
C LEU A 183 -1.21 6.89 7.25
N HIS A 184 -1.48 6.87 5.94
CA HIS A 184 -2.68 7.50 5.38
C HIS A 184 -4.00 6.92 5.92
N GLY A 185 -4.05 5.62 6.19
CA GLY A 185 -5.19 4.97 6.86
C GLY A 185 -5.43 5.53 8.27
N VAL A 186 -4.34 5.72 9.03
CA VAL A 186 -4.39 6.35 10.37
C VAL A 186 -4.83 7.81 10.28
N ASP A 187 -4.36 8.58 9.29
CA ASP A 187 -4.77 9.97 9.07
C ASP A 187 -6.27 10.09 8.77
N LYS A 188 -6.83 9.20 7.96
CA LYS A 188 -8.27 9.14 7.71
C LYS A 188 -9.06 8.89 8.99
N GLN A 189 -8.57 7.99 9.87
CA GLN A 189 -9.21 7.74 11.17
C GLN A 189 -9.18 8.99 12.07
N VAL A 190 -8.11 9.80 12.04
CA VAL A 190 -8.04 11.09 12.75
C VAL A 190 -9.11 12.06 12.26
N ILE A 191 -9.24 12.18 10.94
CA ILE A 191 -10.24 13.09 10.35
C ILE A 191 -11.65 12.64 10.77
N ILE A 192 -11.94 11.35 10.70
CA ILE A 192 -13.23 10.77 11.12
C ILE A 192 -13.44 10.96 12.62
N ALA A 193 -12.44 10.73 13.47
CA ALA A 193 -12.53 10.91 14.91
C ALA A 193 -12.73 12.39 15.30
N LYS A 194 -12.01 13.31 14.67
CA LYS A 194 -12.20 14.76 14.85
C LYS A 194 -13.58 15.21 14.38
N SER A 195 -14.04 14.72 13.23
CA SER A 195 -15.40 15.00 12.76
C SER A 195 -16.45 14.50 13.75
N ARG A 196 -16.23 13.33 14.38
CA ARG A 196 -17.11 12.79 15.43
C ARG A 196 -17.10 13.60 16.71
N SER A 197 -15.99 14.25 17.09
CA SER A 197 -15.93 15.10 18.29
C SER A 197 -16.73 16.41 18.16
N PHE A 198 -17.07 16.82 16.94
CA PHE A 198 -17.97 17.95 16.66
C PHE A 198 -19.43 17.52 16.44
N LEU A 199 -19.72 16.20 16.44
CA LEU A 199 -21.08 15.70 16.36
C LEU A 199 -21.70 15.75 17.77
N PRO A 200 -23.01 16.10 17.88
CA PRO A 200 -23.73 16.05 19.15
C PRO A 200 -23.63 14.66 19.78
N GLU A 201 -23.72 14.57 21.12
CA GLU A 201 -23.74 13.30 21.89
C GLU A 201 -24.75 12.28 21.32
N HIS A 202 -25.76 12.74 20.62
CA HIS A 202 -26.70 11.94 19.85
C HIS A 202 -26.50 12.24 18.35
N PRO A 203 -25.80 11.38 17.61
CA PRO A 203 -25.57 11.57 16.18
C PRO A 203 -26.92 11.59 15.42
N PHE A 204 -27.05 12.54 14.51
CA PHE A 204 -28.21 12.56 13.64
C PHE A 204 -28.23 11.32 12.75
N ARG A 205 -29.40 10.68 12.68
CA ARG A 205 -29.62 9.55 11.78
C ARG A 205 -30.45 10.01 10.58
N TRP A 206 -29.96 9.73 9.39
CA TRP A 206 -30.74 10.00 8.19
C TRP A 206 -31.96 9.08 8.12
N THR A 207 -33.14 9.64 8.04
CA THR A 207 -34.41 8.90 8.03
C THR A 207 -35.13 8.93 6.67
N ALA A 208 -34.68 9.79 5.74
CA ALA A 208 -35.17 9.79 4.38
C ALA A 208 -34.46 8.73 3.50
N THR A 209 -34.76 8.67 2.22
CA THR A 209 -34.17 7.72 1.29
C THR A 209 -32.69 8.03 1.04
N LYS A 210 -31.87 7.01 0.68
CA LYS A 210 -30.48 7.18 0.24
C LYS A 210 -30.38 8.15 -0.95
N ILE A 211 -31.35 8.07 -1.87
CA ILE A 211 -31.42 8.96 -3.05
C ILE A 211 -31.55 10.42 -2.63
N ALA A 212 -32.33 10.72 -1.60
CA ALA A 212 -32.49 12.07 -1.07
C ALA A 212 -31.21 12.62 -0.46
N ALA A 213 -30.44 11.78 0.22
CA ALA A 213 -29.12 12.17 0.74
C ALA A 213 -28.12 12.44 -0.40
N VAL A 214 -28.08 11.61 -1.43
CA VAL A 214 -27.25 11.83 -2.62
C VAL A 214 -27.65 13.12 -3.34
N GLU A 215 -28.95 13.39 -3.49
CA GLU A 215 -29.47 14.61 -4.08
C GLU A 215 -28.97 15.86 -3.33
N LEU A 216 -29.04 15.84 -2.00
CA LEU A 216 -28.56 16.93 -1.16
C LEU A 216 -27.03 17.12 -1.31
N GLY A 217 -26.25 16.05 -1.27
CA GLY A 217 -24.79 16.11 -1.42
C GLY A 217 -24.37 16.70 -2.77
N TYR A 218 -25.01 16.28 -3.86
CA TYR A 218 -24.76 16.86 -5.18
C TYR A 218 -25.23 18.30 -5.31
N ALA A 219 -26.30 18.71 -4.62
CA ALA A 219 -26.72 20.10 -4.60
C ALA A 219 -25.68 21.00 -3.90
N ILE A 220 -25.16 20.58 -2.76
CA ILE A 220 -24.09 21.27 -2.03
C ILE A 220 -22.83 21.38 -2.89
N TYR A 221 -22.46 20.28 -3.58
CA TYR A 221 -21.32 20.26 -4.49
C TYR A 221 -21.48 21.23 -5.65
N ALA A 222 -22.62 21.15 -6.35
CA ALA A 222 -22.91 21.98 -7.51
C ALA A 222 -23.03 23.48 -7.17
N ALA A 223 -23.51 23.79 -5.96
CA ALA A 223 -23.60 25.15 -5.48
C ALA A 223 -22.24 25.74 -5.04
N GLY A 224 -21.19 24.92 -4.88
CA GLY A 224 -19.84 25.37 -4.52
C GLY A 224 -19.74 26.05 -3.16
N VAL A 225 -20.66 25.77 -2.24
CA VAL A 225 -20.78 26.47 -0.95
C VAL A 225 -19.75 26.01 0.09
N LEU A 226 -19.03 24.93 -0.17
CA LEU A 226 -17.97 24.41 0.71
C LEU A 226 -16.58 24.78 0.15
N ASN A 227 -15.71 25.30 1.02
CA ASN A 227 -14.32 25.63 0.71
C ASN A 227 -14.17 26.46 -0.61
N ASN A 228 -15.10 27.39 -0.86
CA ASN A 228 -15.14 28.22 -2.07
C ASN A 228 -15.18 27.37 -3.38
N GLY A 229 -15.90 26.26 -3.37
CA GLY A 229 -16.06 25.36 -4.53
C GLY A 229 -14.87 24.41 -4.78
N ARG A 230 -13.93 24.30 -3.87
CA ARG A 230 -12.73 23.45 -4.02
C ARG A 230 -12.86 22.05 -3.42
N THR A 231 -14.03 21.71 -2.85
CA THR A 231 -14.27 20.40 -2.22
C THR A 231 -14.72 19.39 -3.27
N ASP A 232 -14.11 18.20 -3.27
CA ASP A 232 -14.54 17.10 -4.15
C ASP A 232 -15.86 16.48 -3.66
N ILE A 233 -16.66 15.99 -4.62
CA ILE A 233 -17.92 15.29 -4.32
C ILE A 233 -17.72 14.10 -3.39
N LYS A 234 -16.61 13.37 -3.53
CA LYS A 234 -16.24 12.26 -2.66
C LYS A 234 -16.10 12.69 -1.20
N GLU A 235 -15.47 13.83 -0.95
CA GLU A 235 -15.29 14.37 0.40
C GLU A 235 -16.65 14.73 1.03
N ILE A 236 -17.54 15.35 0.23
CA ILE A 236 -18.89 15.71 0.68
C ILE A 236 -19.70 14.45 1.04
N MET A 237 -19.67 13.42 0.17
CA MET A 237 -20.39 12.18 0.42
C MET A 237 -19.86 11.45 1.66
N THR A 238 -18.54 11.37 1.82
CA THR A 238 -17.92 10.76 3.01
C THR A 238 -18.31 11.51 4.29
N PHE A 239 -18.36 12.85 4.25
CA PHE A 239 -18.81 13.66 5.37
C PHE A 239 -20.28 13.38 5.71
N MET A 240 -21.16 13.28 4.71
CA MET A 240 -22.57 12.98 4.92
C MET A 240 -22.79 11.58 5.50
N GLU A 241 -22.05 10.58 5.01
CA GLU A 241 -22.10 9.22 5.55
C GLU A 241 -21.73 9.20 7.05
N ALA A 242 -20.64 9.88 7.39
CA ALA A 242 -20.18 9.96 8.77
C ALA A 242 -21.15 10.76 9.68
N SER A 243 -21.66 11.90 9.18
CA SER A 243 -22.49 12.82 9.96
C SER A 243 -23.90 12.29 10.20
N PHE A 244 -24.48 11.59 9.22
CA PHE A 244 -25.86 11.12 9.26
C PHE A 244 -25.99 9.61 9.46
N GLN A 245 -24.90 8.91 9.69
CA GLN A 245 -24.85 7.44 9.87
C GLN A 245 -25.61 6.68 8.76
N ILE A 246 -25.35 7.05 7.52
CA ILE A 246 -25.94 6.43 6.35
C ILE A 246 -24.84 5.90 5.44
N ASP A 247 -25.05 4.72 4.86
CA ASP A 247 -24.22 4.18 3.77
C ASP A 247 -24.89 4.58 2.44
N LEU A 248 -24.22 5.43 1.67
CA LEU A 248 -24.73 5.94 0.38
C LEU A 248 -24.46 4.96 -0.77
N GLY A 249 -23.53 4.02 -0.60
CA GLY A 249 -23.16 3.06 -1.64
C GLY A 249 -22.60 3.75 -2.89
N ASP A 250 -23.00 3.26 -4.08
CA ASP A 250 -22.59 3.88 -5.36
C ASP A 250 -23.40 5.15 -5.65
N TYR A 251 -22.99 6.26 -5.06
CA TYR A 251 -23.63 7.57 -5.23
C TYR A 251 -23.46 8.14 -6.65
N TYR A 252 -22.41 7.77 -7.39
CA TYR A 252 -22.24 8.17 -8.79
C TYR A 252 -23.33 7.57 -9.66
N ARG A 253 -23.57 6.27 -9.52
CA ARG A 253 -24.65 5.58 -10.24
C ARG A 253 -26.02 6.12 -9.85
N THR A 254 -26.21 6.40 -8.56
CA THR A 254 -27.44 7.01 -8.04
C THR A 254 -27.70 8.38 -8.68
N TYR A 255 -26.66 9.21 -8.80
CA TYR A 255 -26.77 10.52 -9.46
C TYR A 255 -27.14 10.40 -10.94
N ILE A 256 -26.52 9.47 -11.68
CA ILE A 256 -26.85 9.21 -13.08
C ILE A 256 -28.37 8.86 -13.20
N THR A 257 -28.82 7.93 -12.33
CA THR A 257 -30.27 7.55 -12.31
C THR A 257 -31.19 8.73 -12.01
N MET A 258 -30.79 9.63 -11.12
CA MET A 258 -31.54 10.86 -10.84
C MET A 258 -31.57 11.81 -12.05
N LYS A 259 -30.42 12.00 -12.70
CA LYS A 259 -30.28 12.86 -13.90
C LYS A 259 -31.19 12.39 -15.03
N ASP A 260 -31.38 11.09 -15.19
CA ASP A 260 -32.19 10.49 -16.28
C ASP A 260 -33.70 10.51 -16.01
N ARG A 261 -34.13 10.97 -14.84
CA ARG A 261 -35.56 11.11 -14.56
C ARG A 261 -36.21 12.13 -15.51
N LYS A 262 -37.34 11.75 -16.08
CA LYS A 262 -38.11 12.64 -16.99
C LYS A 262 -38.89 13.75 -16.26
N LYS A 263 -39.21 13.54 -14.97
CA LYS A 263 -39.92 14.51 -14.11
C LYS A 263 -39.27 14.48 -12.71
N ASP A 264 -39.34 15.61 -12.01
CA ASP A 264 -38.89 15.77 -10.61
C ASP A 264 -37.46 15.28 -10.34
N ARG A 265 -36.51 15.78 -11.12
CA ARG A 265 -35.10 15.47 -10.95
C ARG A 265 -34.56 15.86 -9.58
N THR A 266 -35.16 16.85 -8.93
CA THR A 266 -34.79 17.42 -7.64
C THR A 266 -35.96 17.33 -6.64
N SER A 267 -36.62 16.18 -6.57
CA SER A 267 -37.83 16.00 -5.76
C SER A 267 -37.59 16.25 -4.27
N PHE A 268 -36.45 15.86 -3.73
CA PHE A 268 -36.12 16.06 -2.32
C PHE A 268 -35.86 17.54 -2.03
N LEU A 269 -35.06 18.22 -2.83
CA LEU A 269 -34.80 19.66 -2.67
C LEU A 269 -36.09 20.48 -2.79
N ASN A 270 -36.97 20.13 -3.70
CA ASN A 270 -38.28 20.77 -3.82
C ASN A 270 -39.13 20.56 -2.56
N SER A 271 -39.05 19.39 -1.93
CA SER A 271 -39.74 19.12 -0.65
C SER A 271 -39.15 19.94 0.50
N LEU A 272 -37.81 20.10 0.54
CA LEU A 272 -37.12 20.93 1.54
C LEU A 272 -37.55 22.40 1.42
N ILE A 273 -37.59 22.94 0.19
CA ILE A 273 -38.02 24.30 -0.06
C ILE A 273 -39.45 24.53 0.46
N LYS A 274 -40.38 23.62 0.11
CA LYS A 274 -41.79 23.72 0.57
C LYS A 274 -41.91 23.67 2.09
N SER A 275 -41.11 22.77 2.74
CA SER A 275 -41.13 22.64 4.20
C SER A 275 -40.57 23.88 4.88
N LEU A 276 -39.51 24.49 4.32
CA LEU A 276 -38.92 25.71 4.86
C LEU A 276 -39.88 26.91 4.72
N LEU A 277 -40.47 27.09 3.55
CA LEU A 277 -41.43 28.16 3.33
C LEU A 277 -42.63 28.04 4.27
N LYS A 278 -43.17 26.82 4.43
CA LYS A 278 -44.27 26.59 5.38
C LYS A 278 -43.88 26.96 6.80
N LYS A 279 -42.64 26.63 7.22
CA LYS A 279 -42.16 26.98 8.56
C LYS A 279 -42.02 28.49 8.76
N MET A 280 -41.52 29.21 7.74
CA MET A 280 -41.45 30.68 7.76
C MET A 280 -42.84 31.31 7.87
N ASP A 281 -43.79 30.82 7.09
CA ASP A 281 -45.20 31.31 7.13
C ASP A 281 -45.86 31.05 8.51
N GLU A 282 -45.51 29.92 9.17
CA GLU A 282 -45.99 29.62 10.53
C GLU A 282 -45.36 30.56 11.56
N ASP A 283 -44.06 30.90 11.44
CA ASP A 283 -43.37 31.80 12.36
C ASP A 283 -43.81 33.26 12.19
N ASP A 284 -44.19 33.68 10.98
CA ASP A 284 -44.73 35.03 10.72
C ASP A 284 -46.17 35.21 11.26
N ASN A 285 -46.87 34.10 11.56
CA ASN A 285 -48.24 34.13 12.10
C ASN A 285 -48.26 33.98 13.66
N LEU A 286 -47.10 33.94 14.34
CA LEU A 286 -46.94 33.94 15.78
C LEU A 286 -46.58 35.32 16.30
#